data_95245b1f430d75d4f46eb23a1f318fbc
#
_entry.id   95245b1f430d75d4f46eb23a1f318fbc
#
_cell.length_a   1.000
_cell.length_b   1.000
_cell.length_c   1.000
_cell.angle_alpha   90.00
_cell.angle_beta   90.00
_cell.angle_gamma   90.00
#
_symmetry.space_group_name_H-M   'P 1'
#
loop_
_entity.id
_entity.type
_entity.pdbx_description
1 polymer ?
#
loop_
_entity_poly.entity_id
_entity_poly.type
_entity_poly.pdbx_seq_one_letter_code
_entity_poly.pdbx_strand_id
1 'polypeptide(L)'
;ETDMAPPHTYIASYLWMQHGFKVDALIHFGTHGSLEFTPRKQVALCSNDWPDRLVGAVPHYYLYSIGNVGEGMMAKRRSYATLQSYLTPPFLESSVRGIYRELMEKIKIYNNSQKANKDQESLAVKTLTVKMGIHRDLGLDSMANKPYTEDEIARVENFAEELATEKITGQLYTMGVPYEPERITSSVYAMATEPIAYSLFALDKQRGKATESAGKHRSVFTQQYLMPARLLVERLMANPSLATDELICHTAGITPQELAKARQIEAERNAPKGMMAMMMAAAAKKDQADNCLLYTSPSPRDTR
;
A
#
# COMPACT_ATOMS: atom_id res chain seq x y z
N GLU A 1 9.57 22.57 19.80
CA GLU A 1 10.10 21.81 20.95
C GLU A 1 9.85 22.60 22.23
N THR A 2 9.17 22.00 23.18
CA THR A 2 8.94 22.65 24.47
C THR A 2 9.94 22.11 25.48
N ASP A 3 10.59 23.00 26.24
CA ASP A 3 11.46 22.62 27.37
C ASP A 3 10.65 22.21 28.63
N MET A 4 9.34 22.14 28.49
CA MET A 4 8.47 21.79 29.61
C MET A 4 8.58 20.31 29.96
N ALA A 5 8.59 20.03 31.26
CA ALA A 5 8.52 18.64 31.74
C ALA A 5 7.17 18.01 31.37
N PRO A 6 7.14 16.69 31.15
CA PRO A 6 5.87 15.97 31.03
C PRO A 6 4.99 16.16 32.27
N PRO A 7 3.66 16.05 32.16
CA PRO A 7 2.74 16.17 33.28
C PRO A 7 3.10 15.20 34.43
N HIS A 8 2.88 15.62 35.67
CA HIS A 8 3.20 14.79 36.85
C HIS A 8 2.52 13.43 36.81
N THR A 9 1.29 13.35 36.34
CA THR A 9 0.55 12.07 36.20
C THR A 9 1.23 11.12 35.21
N TYR A 10 1.77 11.66 34.12
CA TYR A 10 2.53 10.89 33.14
C TYR A 10 3.83 10.32 33.73
N ILE A 11 4.60 11.17 34.41
CA ILE A 11 5.82 10.75 35.10
C ILE A 11 5.49 9.72 36.17
N ALA A 12 4.47 9.98 36.98
CA ALA A 12 4.03 9.09 38.06
C ALA A 12 3.64 7.69 37.53
N SER A 13 3.00 7.60 36.38
CA SER A 13 2.62 6.33 35.77
C SER A 13 3.84 5.44 35.47
N TYR A 14 4.90 5.99 34.87
CA TYR A 14 6.10 5.25 34.59
C TYR A 14 6.88 4.88 35.87
N LEU A 15 6.99 5.81 36.81
CA LEU A 15 7.65 5.52 38.09
C LEU A 15 6.89 4.49 38.91
N TRP A 16 5.56 4.52 38.87
CA TRP A 16 4.73 3.51 39.53
C TRP A 16 4.92 2.12 38.91
N MET A 17 4.97 2.03 37.57
CA MET A 17 5.25 0.75 36.90
C MET A 17 6.59 0.17 37.33
N GLN A 18 7.63 1.00 37.43
CA GLN A 18 8.97 0.53 37.82
C GLN A 18 9.09 0.23 39.33
N HIS A 19 8.66 1.15 40.19
CA HIS A 19 8.96 1.10 41.62
C HIS A 19 7.79 0.61 42.47
N GLY A 20 6.55 0.89 42.07
CA GLY A 20 5.33 0.46 42.77
C GLY A 20 4.89 -0.94 42.30
N PHE A 21 4.61 -1.08 41.04
CA PHE A 21 4.16 -2.35 40.44
C PHE A 21 5.33 -3.31 40.18
N LYS A 22 6.55 -2.79 39.99
CA LYS A 22 7.78 -3.55 39.78
C LYS A 22 7.69 -4.50 38.57
N VAL A 23 7.36 -3.92 37.42
CA VAL A 23 7.24 -4.68 36.16
C VAL A 23 8.59 -5.23 35.72
N ASP A 24 8.58 -6.43 35.14
CA ASP A 24 9.75 -7.07 34.52
C ASP A 24 9.98 -6.59 33.08
N ALA A 25 8.92 -6.07 32.44
CA ALA A 25 8.97 -5.50 31.09
C ALA A 25 7.86 -4.48 30.90
N LEU A 26 8.08 -3.52 29.99
CA LEU A 26 7.12 -2.51 29.59
C LEU A 26 6.75 -2.71 28.11
N ILE A 27 5.45 -2.76 27.83
CA ILE A 27 4.95 -2.88 26.47
C ILE A 27 4.11 -1.65 26.13
N HIS A 28 4.55 -0.86 25.17
CA HIS A 28 3.71 0.12 24.48
C HIS A 28 2.96 -0.58 23.35
N PHE A 29 1.65 -0.56 23.42
CA PHE A 29 0.77 -1.25 22.47
C PHE A 29 -0.22 -0.29 21.85
N GLY A 30 -0.11 -0.03 20.57
CA GLY A 30 -1.03 0.86 19.86
C GLY A 30 -0.43 1.46 18.60
N THR A 31 -1.20 2.34 17.96
CA THR A 31 -0.76 3.09 16.78
C THR A 31 0.33 4.08 17.14
N HIS A 32 0.22 4.70 18.31
CA HIS A 32 1.15 5.68 18.85
C HIS A 32 1.67 5.21 20.20
N GLY A 33 2.97 5.37 20.41
CA GLY A 33 3.57 5.32 21.74
C GLY A 33 3.47 6.69 22.41
N SER A 34 4.26 6.90 23.44
CA SER A 34 4.21 8.17 24.16
C SER A 34 5.59 8.75 24.46
N LEU A 35 6.60 7.94 24.64
CA LEU A 35 7.95 8.38 25.00
C LEU A 35 8.64 9.17 23.90
N GLU A 36 8.37 8.85 22.65
CA GLU A 36 8.91 9.52 21.47
C GLU A 36 8.47 10.97 21.35
N PHE A 37 7.32 11.33 21.94
CA PHE A 37 6.79 12.69 21.94
C PHE A 37 7.20 13.54 23.15
N THR A 38 8.00 12.98 24.06
CA THR A 38 8.49 13.75 25.21
C THR A 38 9.42 14.89 24.76
N PRO A 39 9.48 16.00 25.52
CA PRO A 39 10.31 17.15 25.16
C PRO A 39 11.81 16.83 25.01
N ARG A 40 12.54 17.76 24.45
CA ARG A 40 13.99 17.77 24.21
C ARG A 40 14.42 16.96 23.00
N LYS A 41 15.49 16.16 23.09
CA LYS A 41 16.08 15.48 21.91
C LYS A 41 15.11 14.53 21.27
N GLN A 42 14.93 14.65 19.98
CA GLN A 42 14.10 13.74 19.20
C GLN A 42 14.84 12.49 18.73
N VAL A 43 16.13 12.57 18.63
CA VAL A 43 16.99 11.48 18.16
C VAL A 43 18.22 11.38 19.04
N ALA A 44 18.62 10.21 19.33
CA ALA A 44 19.72 9.82 20.21
C ALA A 44 19.31 9.60 21.67
N LEU A 45 20.10 8.79 22.33
CA LEU A 45 19.90 8.33 23.69
C LEU A 45 20.73 9.18 24.64
N CYS A 46 20.13 9.56 25.73
CA CYS A 46 20.76 10.39 26.72
C CYS A 46 20.12 10.13 28.09
N SER A 47 20.92 9.73 29.08
CA SER A 47 20.47 9.46 30.44
C SER A 47 19.78 10.65 31.12
N ASN A 48 19.97 11.85 30.60
CA ASN A 48 19.32 13.06 31.08
C ASN A 48 18.01 13.37 30.35
N ASP A 49 17.62 12.58 29.36
CA ASP A 49 16.39 12.76 28.61
C ASP A 49 15.21 12.01 29.21
N TRP A 50 14.01 12.49 28.95
CA TRP A 50 12.78 11.92 29.52
C TRP A 50 12.57 10.46 29.17
N PRO A 51 12.73 9.98 27.93
CA PRO A 51 12.53 8.58 27.62
C PRO A 51 13.42 7.65 28.43
N ASP A 52 14.70 7.96 28.55
CA ASP A 52 15.66 7.15 29.30
C ASP A 52 15.33 7.12 30.81
N ARG A 53 14.94 8.27 31.36
CA ARG A 53 14.58 8.37 32.78
C ARG A 53 13.29 7.65 33.11
N LEU A 54 12.31 7.71 32.19
CA LEU A 54 10.98 7.11 32.41
C LEU A 54 10.98 5.61 32.24
N VAL A 55 11.77 5.06 31.32
CA VAL A 55 11.88 3.60 31.13
C VAL A 55 12.95 3.01 32.05
N GLY A 56 14.04 3.71 32.29
CA GLY A 56 15.16 3.22 33.08
C GLY A 56 15.77 1.96 32.46
N ALA A 57 15.99 0.95 33.29
CA ALA A 57 16.57 -0.33 32.88
C ALA A 57 15.53 -1.41 32.52
N VAL A 58 14.25 -1.08 32.54
CA VAL A 58 13.17 -2.02 32.24
C VAL A 58 13.18 -2.38 30.75
N PRO A 59 13.18 -3.66 30.37
CA PRO A 59 13.01 -4.08 28.98
C PRO A 59 11.77 -3.45 28.37
N HIS A 60 11.94 -2.80 27.21
CA HIS A 60 10.89 -2.00 26.60
C HIS A 60 10.56 -2.52 25.21
N TYR A 61 9.31 -2.88 24.99
CA TYR A 61 8.75 -3.31 23.71
C TYR A 61 7.80 -2.26 23.17
N TYR A 62 7.90 -1.98 21.89
CA TYR A 62 7.01 -1.06 21.19
C TYR A 62 6.33 -1.79 20.04
N LEU A 63 5.04 -2.03 20.19
CA LEU A 63 4.19 -2.67 19.21
C LEU A 63 3.40 -1.60 18.48
N TYR A 64 3.64 -1.43 17.19
CA TYR A 64 3.09 -0.33 16.42
C TYR A 64 2.56 -0.77 15.05
N SER A 65 1.73 0.07 14.43
CA SER A 65 1.29 -0.13 13.05
C SER A 65 2.45 0.07 12.07
N ILE A 66 2.56 -0.81 11.09
CA ILE A 66 3.61 -0.74 10.05
C ILE A 66 3.62 0.61 9.30
N GLY A 67 2.48 1.32 9.24
CA GLY A 67 2.39 2.64 8.63
C GLY A 67 3.12 3.75 9.39
N ASN A 68 3.47 3.54 10.67
CA ASN A 68 4.14 4.51 11.53
C ASN A 68 5.66 4.29 11.66
N VAL A 69 6.32 4.07 10.55
CA VAL A 69 7.78 3.79 10.53
C VAL A 69 8.58 4.90 11.24
N GLY A 70 8.21 6.15 11.06
CA GLY A 70 8.86 7.30 11.71
C GLY A 70 8.81 7.23 13.22
N GLU A 71 7.65 6.94 13.80
CA GLU A 71 7.48 6.75 15.24
C GLU A 71 8.26 5.55 15.77
N GLY A 72 8.19 4.42 15.08
CA GLY A 72 8.95 3.23 15.44
C GLY A 72 10.45 3.51 15.50
N MET A 73 10.98 4.22 14.52
CA MET A 73 12.38 4.64 14.51
C MET A 73 12.72 5.59 15.66
N MET A 74 11.83 6.53 16.01
CA MET A 74 12.02 7.42 17.15
C MET A 74 11.97 6.63 18.47
N ALA A 75 11.03 5.73 18.65
CA ALA A 75 10.94 4.88 19.83
C ALA A 75 12.23 4.06 20.03
N LYS A 76 12.76 3.47 18.98
CA LYS A 76 14.05 2.77 19.01
C LYS A 76 15.20 3.69 19.39
N ARG A 77 15.27 4.89 18.84
CA ARG A 77 16.39 5.83 19.02
C ARG A 77 16.33 6.63 20.31
N ARG A 78 15.15 6.75 20.92
CA ARG A 78 14.95 7.56 22.15
C ARG A 78 14.77 6.73 23.41
N SER A 79 14.31 5.49 23.33
CA SER A 79 13.95 4.68 24.49
C SER A 79 14.47 3.26 24.48
N TYR A 80 15.39 2.93 23.58
CA TYR A 80 15.91 1.56 23.42
C TYR A 80 14.83 0.50 23.14
N ALA A 81 13.69 0.90 22.63
CA ALA A 81 12.60 -0.02 22.42
C ALA A 81 12.95 -1.13 21.44
N THR A 82 12.58 -2.36 21.77
CA THR A 82 12.51 -3.46 20.81
C THR A 82 11.24 -3.28 20.00
N LEU A 83 11.38 -3.04 18.69
CA LEU A 83 10.25 -2.80 17.81
C LEU A 83 9.62 -4.10 17.34
N GLN A 84 8.30 -4.18 17.43
CA GLN A 84 7.50 -5.21 16.79
C GLN A 84 6.36 -4.56 16.05
N SER A 85 6.34 -4.74 14.74
CA SER A 85 5.25 -4.24 13.92
C SER A 85 4.06 -5.19 13.92
N TYR A 86 2.85 -4.64 13.78
CA TYR A 86 1.69 -5.41 13.36
C TYR A 86 1.90 -5.95 11.95
N LEU A 87 1.20 -7.02 11.60
CA LEU A 87 1.00 -7.36 10.20
C LEU A 87 0.24 -6.22 9.51
N THR A 88 0.56 -5.99 8.25
CA THR A 88 -0.15 -5.00 7.43
C THR A 88 -1.65 -5.30 7.46
N PRO A 89 -2.52 -4.32 7.77
CA PRO A 89 -3.96 -4.53 7.70
C PRO A 89 -4.35 -5.06 6.31
N PRO A 90 -5.26 -6.04 6.24
CA PRO A 90 -5.68 -6.58 4.96
C PRO A 90 -6.38 -5.49 4.14
N PHE A 91 -6.11 -5.46 2.86
CA PHE A 91 -6.85 -4.61 1.93
C PHE A 91 -8.13 -5.33 1.51
N LEU A 92 -9.24 -4.61 1.59
CA LEU A 92 -10.56 -5.08 1.18
C LEU A 92 -11.06 -4.22 0.03
N GLU A 93 -11.80 -4.83 -0.89
CA GLU A 93 -12.51 -4.06 -1.90
C GLU A 93 -13.63 -3.25 -1.23
N SER A 94 -13.82 -2.01 -1.65
CA SER A 94 -14.86 -1.14 -1.14
C SER A 94 -16.25 -1.75 -1.37
N SER A 95 -17.14 -1.63 -0.38
CA SER A 95 -18.56 -2.02 -0.50
C SER A 95 -19.39 -1.04 -1.34
N VAL A 96 -18.79 0.07 -1.74
CA VAL A 96 -19.44 1.16 -2.50
C VAL A 96 -19.90 0.71 -3.88
N ARG A 97 -19.33 -0.37 -4.42
CA ARG A 97 -19.73 -0.95 -5.73
C ARG A 97 -21.23 -1.17 -5.87
N GLY A 98 -21.90 -1.57 -4.77
CA GLY A 98 -23.36 -1.75 -4.76
C GLY A 98 -24.14 -0.46 -5.02
N ILE A 99 -23.64 0.68 -4.52
CA ILE A 99 -24.26 2.01 -4.64
C ILE A 99 -24.22 2.49 -6.10
N TYR A 100 -23.12 2.21 -6.80
CA TYR A 100 -22.91 2.64 -8.18
C TYR A 100 -23.42 1.62 -9.22
N ARG A 101 -24.00 0.51 -8.81
CA ARG A 101 -24.45 -0.56 -9.72
C ARG A 101 -25.40 -0.05 -10.80
N GLU A 102 -26.42 0.70 -10.40
CA GLU A 102 -27.41 1.24 -11.33
C GLU A 102 -26.77 2.20 -12.34
N LEU A 103 -25.86 3.06 -11.88
CA LEU A 103 -25.13 3.98 -12.75
C LEU A 103 -24.25 3.21 -13.76
N MET A 104 -23.52 2.19 -13.32
CA MET A 104 -22.68 1.37 -14.18
C MET A 104 -23.49 0.58 -15.22
N GLU A 105 -24.67 0.10 -14.86
CA GLU A 105 -25.59 -0.55 -15.80
C GLU A 105 -26.06 0.43 -16.88
N LYS A 106 -26.42 1.68 -16.51
CA LYS A 106 -26.81 2.70 -17.49
C LYS A 106 -25.66 3.09 -18.41
N ILE A 107 -24.45 3.23 -17.89
CA ILE A 107 -23.27 3.50 -18.70
C ILE A 107 -23.00 2.35 -19.69
N LYS A 108 -23.15 1.11 -19.24
CA LYS A 108 -23.03 -0.06 -20.11
C LYS A 108 -24.06 -0.06 -21.24
N ILE A 109 -25.31 0.32 -20.96
CA ILE A 109 -26.35 0.47 -21.97
C ILE A 109 -25.96 1.57 -22.96
N TYR A 110 -25.50 2.73 -22.47
CA TYR A 110 -25.03 3.83 -23.32
C TYR A 110 -23.87 3.37 -24.24
N ASN A 111 -22.87 2.68 -23.71
CA ASN A 111 -21.72 2.21 -24.48
C ASN A 111 -22.12 1.21 -25.60
N ASN A 112 -23.17 0.43 -25.38
CA ASN A 112 -23.70 -0.55 -26.34
C ASN A 112 -24.83 0.01 -27.25
N SER A 113 -25.27 1.25 -27.02
CA SER A 113 -26.38 1.81 -27.77
C SER A 113 -25.97 2.27 -29.17
N GLN A 114 -26.93 2.16 -30.12
CA GLN A 114 -26.76 2.69 -31.47
C GLN A 114 -26.81 4.24 -31.45
N LYS A 115 -26.18 4.89 -32.45
CA LYS A 115 -26.09 6.36 -32.55
C LYS A 115 -27.43 7.07 -32.35
N ALA A 116 -28.51 6.48 -32.85
CA ALA A 116 -29.87 7.10 -32.77
C ALA A 116 -30.38 7.22 -31.30
N ASN A 117 -29.93 6.38 -30.38
CA ASN A 117 -30.43 6.36 -29.00
C ASN A 117 -29.39 6.92 -28.00
N LYS A 118 -28.21 7.31 -28.47
CA LYS A 118 -27.10 7.74 -27.57
C LYS A 118 -27.47 8.94 -26.71
N ASP A 119 -28.17 9.91 -27.25
CA ASP A 119 -28.58 11.11 -26.51
C ASP A 119 -29.57 10.77 -25.38
N GLN A 120 -30.50 9.86 -25.62
CA GLN A 120 -31.46 9.43 -24.61
C GLN A 120 -30.76 8.66 -23.49
N GLU A 121 -29.86 7.75 -23.84
CA GLU A 121 -29.10 6.97 -22.83
C GLU A 121 -28.12 7.87 -22.06
N SER A 122 -27.52 8.85 -22.73
CA SER A 122 -26.67 9.85 -22.06
C SER A 122 -27.48 10.68 -21.05
N LEU A 123 -28.70 11.07 -21.34
CA LEU A 123 -29.59 11.75 -20.40
C LEU A 123 -29.96 10.86 -19.20
N ALA A 124 -30.11 9.54 -19.40
CA ALA A 124 -30.36 8.60 -18.31
C ALA A 124 -29.14 8.49 -17.38
N VAL A 125 -27.93 8.40 -17.92
CA VAL A 125 -26.69 8.44 -17.15
C VAL A 125 -26.59 9.77 -16.39
N LYS A 126 -26.81 10.88 -17.05
CA LYS A 126 -26.76 12.21 -16.45
C LYS A 126 -27.73 12.36 -15.28
N THR A 127 -28.95 11.86 -15.42
CA THR A 127 -29.97 11.94 -14.38
C THR A 127 -29.47 11.26 -13.10
N LEU A 128 -28.87 10.08 -13.20
CA LEU A 128 -28.27 9.37 -12.06
C LEU A 128 -27.04 10.10 -11.52
N THR A 129 -26.16 10.57 -12.39
CA THR A 129 -24.96 11.32 -12.02
C THR A 129 -25.30 12.57 -11.20
N VAL A 130 -26.35 13.30 -11.62
CA VAL A 130 -26.85 14.48 -10.90
C VAL A 130 -27.51 14.07 -9.57
N LYS A 131 -28.35 13.03 -9.57
CA LYS A 131 -29.01 12.50 -8.38
C LYS A 131 -27.99 12.06 -7.32
N MET A 132 -26.91 11.46 -7.74
CA MET A 132 -25.82 10.98 -6.86
C MET A 132 -24.83 12.08 -6.45
N GLY A 133 -24.92 13.27 -7.03
CA GLY A 133 -24.04 14.40 -6.73
C GLY A 133 -22.70 14.38 -7.47
N ILE A 134 -22.37 13.33 -8.20
CA ILE A 134 -21.09 13.13 -8.93
C ILE A 134 -20.77 14.28 -9.89
N HIS A 135 -21.80 14.89 -10.48
CA HIS A 135 -21.61 16.04 -11.35
C HIS A 135 -20.87 17.21 -10.69
N ARG A 136 -21.01 17.39 -9.36
CA ARG A 136 -20.33 18.43 -8.60
C ARG A 136 -18.85 18.14 -8.47
N ASP A 137 -18.51 16.90 -8.14
CA ASP A 137 -17.13 16.45 -7.97
C ASP A 137 -16.35 16.53 -9.27
N LEU A 138 -17.02 16.24 -10.39
CA LEU A 138 -16.43 16.29 -11.73
C LEU A 138 -16.57 17.66 -12.42
N GLY A 139 -17.26 18.64 -11.83
CA GLY A 139 -17.52 19.94 -12.46
C GLY A 139 -18.34 19.83 -13.74
N LEU A 140 -19.32 18.90 -13.78
CA LEU A 140 -20.17 18.66 -14.93
C LEU A 140 -21.47 19.45 -14.83
N ASP A 141 -22.05 19.74 -16.02
CA ASP A 141 -23.34 20.43 -16.15
C ASP A 141 -24.49 19.58 -15.59
N SER A 142 -25.46 20.23 -14.93
CA SER A 142 -26.64 19.59 -14.33
C SER A 142 -27.95 19.85 -15.14
N MET A 143 -27.89 20.52 -16.27
CA MET A 143 -29.08 20.84 -17.07
C MET A 143 -29.78 19.59 -17.63
N ALA A 144 -31.03 19.40 -17.29
CA ALA A 144 -31.78 18.17 -17.59
C ALA A 144 -31.89 17.83 -19.09
N ASN A 145 -31.88 18.83 -19.95
CA ASN A 145 -32.17 18.65 -21.40
C ASN A 145 -30.91 18.59 -22.27
N LYS A 146 -29.72 18.65 -21.68
CA LYS A 146 -28.45 18.58 -22.41
C LYS A 146 -27.75 17.26 -22.11
N PRO A 147 -27.63 16.34 -23.08
CA PRO A 147 -26.92 15.10 -22.88
C PRO A 147 -25.44 15.35 -22.57
N TYR A 148 -24.80 14.45 -21.84
CA TYR A 148 -23.35 14.43 -21.69
C TYR A 148 -22.70 13.97 -22.98
N THR A 149 -21.54 14.55 -23.26
CA THR A 149 -20.66 14.09 -24.34
C THR A 149 -20.05 12.73 -23.99
N GLU A 150 -19.47 12.06 -24.97
CA GLU A 150 -18.77 10.78 -24.75
C GLU A 150 -17.63 10.92 -23.73
N ASP A 151 -16.88 12.02 -23.78
CA ASP A 151 -15.80 12.30 -22.81
C ASP A 151 -16.34 12.56 -21.40
N GLU A 152 -17.48 13.23 -21.26
CA GLU A 152 -18.13 13.44 -19.96
C GLU A 152 -18.65 12.13 -19.37
N ILE A 153 -19.24 11.25 -20.20
CA ILE A 153 -19.65 9.90 -19.79
C ILE A 153 -18.44 9.08 -19.34
N ALA A 154 -17.34 9.12 -20.11
CA ALA A 154 -16.12 8.42 -19.74
C ALA A 154 -15.53 8.91 -18.40
N ARG A 155 -15.62 10.22 -18.12
CA ARG A 155 -15.22 10.78 -16.82
C ARG A 155 -16.10 10.28 -15.67
N VAL A 156 -17.41 10.18 -15.87
CA VAL A 156 -18.36 9.63 -14.90
C VAL A 156 -18.08 8.15 -14.65
N GLU A 157 -17.86 7.39 -15.72
CA GLU A 157 -17.50 5.96 -15.65
C GLU A 157 -16.22 5.74 -14.84
N ASN A 158 -15.15 6.46 -15.18
CA ASN A 158 -13.87 6.33 -14.51
C ASN A 158 -13.97 6.69 -13.03
N PHE A 159 -14.67 7.75 -12.69
CA PHE A 159 -14.90 8.16 -11.30
C PHE A 159 -15.68 7.10 -10.50
N ALA A 160 -16.76 6.56 -11.07
CA ALA A 160 -17.58 5.54 -10.42
C ALA A 160 -16.80 4.22 -10.23
N GLU A 161 -16.01 3.82 -11.23
CA GLU A 161 -15.15 2.63 -11.15
C GLU A 161 -13.98 2.82 -10.17
N GLU A 162 -13.39 4.01 -10.12
CA GLU A 162 -12.32 4.33 -9.16
C GLU A 162 -12.83 4.17 -7.73
N LEU A 163 -13.98 4.77 -7.40
CA LEU A 163 -14.60 4.63 -6.09
C LEU A 163 -15.05 3.19 -5.78
N ALA A 164 -15.57 2.48 -6.79
CA ALA A 164 -15.99 1.09 -6.63
C ALA A 164 -14.83 0.12 -6.43
N THR A 165 -13.64 0.47 -6.91
CA THR A 165 -12.41 -0.31 -6.79
C THR A 165 -11.47 0.22 -5.72
N GLU A 166 -11.86 1.27 -5.00
CA GLU A 166 -11.08 1.82 -3.90
C GLU A 166 -10.77 0.73 -2.87
N LYS A 167 -9.53 0.70 -2.46
CA LYS A 167 -9.03 -0.28 -1.50
C LYS A 167 -9.11 0.32 -0.11
N ILE A 168 -9.94 -0.26 0.72
CA ILE A 168 -10.04 0.10 2.13
C ILE A 168 -9.18 -0.83 2.96
N THR A 169 -8.57 -0.30 4.02
CA THR A 169 -7.89 -1.13 5.00
C THR A 169 -8.93 -1.85 5.87
N GLY A 170 -8.71 -3.14 6.06
CA GLY A 170 -9.50 -3.92 7.02
C GLY A 170 -9.18 -3.56 8.47
N GLN A 171 -9.71 -4.33 9.38
CA GLN A 171 -9.44 -4.17 10.80
C GLN A 171 -7.95 -4.37 11.11
N LEU A 172 -7.49 -3.74 12.20
CA LEU A 172 -6.14 -3.96 12.70
C LEU A 172 -5.90 -5.45 12.97
N TYR A 173 -4.66 -5.86 12.79
CA TYR A 173 -4.22 -7.22 13.09
C TYR A 173 -4.39 -7.54 14.58
N THR A 174 -4.94 -8.70 14.87
CA THR A 174 -4.97 -9.23 16.23
C THR A 174 -3.70 -10.04 16.46
N MET A 175 -2.89 -9.65 17.43
CA MET A 175 -1.63 -10.33 17.72
C MET A 175 -1.85 -11.80 18.08
N GLY A 176 -0.99 -12.67 17.51
CA GLY A 176 -1.05 -14.10 17.72
C GLY A 176 -2.15 -14.84 16.95
N VAL A 177 -2.95 -14.11 16.17
CA VAL A 177 -3.99 -14.71 15.32
C VAL A 177 -3.57 -14.58 13.86
N PRO A 178 -3.41 -15.66 13.09
CA PRO A 178 -3.12 -15.58 11.66
C PRO A 178 -4.30 -14.95 10.90
N TYR A 179 -4.02 -14.36 9.76
CA TYR A 179 -5.09 -13.87 8.88
C TYR A 179 -5.91 -15.02 8.32
N GLU A 180 -7.20 -14.80 8.21
CA GLU A 180 -8.10 -15.67 7.47
C GLU A 180 -7.69 -15.72 5.98
N PRO A 181 -7.81 -16.88 5.32
CA PRO A 181 -7.42 -17.03 3.91
C PRO A 181 -8.04 -15.99 2.98
N GLU A 182 -9.29 -15.60 3.23
CA GLU A 182 -10.00 -14.59 2.43
C GLU A 182 -9.35 -13.22 2.54
N ARG A 183 -8.85 -12.85 3.71
CA ARG A 183 -8.15 -11.57 3.94
C ARG A 183 -6.79 -11.55 3.25
N ILE A 184 -6.08 -12.68 3.27
CA ILE A 184 -4.81 -12.83 2.52
C ILE A 184 -5.10 -12.69 1.04
N THR A 185 -6.10 -13.41 0.53
CA THR A 185 -6.51 -13.38 -0.87
C THR A 185 -6.86 -11.97 -1.32
N SER A 186 -7.69 -11.28 -0.57
CA SER A 186 -8.07 -9.88 -0.87
C SER A 186 -6.86 -8.95 -0.90
N SER A 187 -5.93 -9.10 0.06
CA SER A 187 -4.71 -8.30 0.10
C SER A 187 -3.80 -8.56 -1.10
N VAL A 188 -3.63 -9.83 -1.48
CA VAL A 188 -2.82 -10.19 -2.66
C VAL A 188 -3.45 -9.64 -3.95
N TYR A 189 -4.77 -9.72 -4.10
CA TYR A 189 -5.45 -9.11 -5.24
C TYR A 189 -5.23 -7.59 -5.27
N ALA A 190 -5.38 -6.92 -4.13
CA ALA A 190 -5.19 -5.49 -4.04
C ALA A 190 -3.75 -5.06 -4.41
N MET A 191 -2.76 -5.88 -4.07
CA MET A 191 -1.35 -5.57 -4.33
C MET A 191 -0.88 -5.93 -5.72
N ALA A 192 -1.36 -7.04 -6.28
CA ALA A 192 -0.78 -7.63 -7.49
C ALA A 192 -1.59 -7.38 -8.76
N THR A 193 -2.92 -7.30 -8.68
CA THR A 193 -3.78 -7.29 -9.87
C THR A 193 -3.55 -6.06 -10.76
N GLU A 194 -3.59 -4.87 -10.18
CA GLU A 194 -3.43 -3.64 -10.97
C GLU A 194 -2.03 -3.48 -11.57
N PRO A 195 -0.93 -3.70 -10.82
CA PRO A 195 0.41 -3.63 -11.42
C PRO A 195 0.58 -4.56 -12.62
N ILE A 196 0.03 -5.78 -12.56
CA ILE A 196 0.05 -6.72 -13.68
C ILE A 196 -0.79 -6.19 -14.85
N ALA A 197 -2.02 -5.75 -14.59
CA ALA A 197 -2.92 -5.23 -15.61
C ALA A 197 -2.33 -4.02 -16.35
N TYR A 198 -1.79 -3.05 -15.63
CA TYR A 198 -1.13 -1.88 -16.22
C TYR A 198 0.14 -2.23 -16.99
N SER A 199 0.90 -3.24 -16.53
CA SER A 199 2.07 -3.72 -17.26
C SER A 199 1.69 -4.36 -18.59
N LEU A 200 0.65 -5.18 -18.62
CA LEU A 200 0.13 -5.79 -19.84
C LEU A 200 -0.42 -4.73 -20.80
N PHE A 201 -1.17 -3.76 -20.30
CA PHE A 201 -1.68 -2.64 -21.09
C PHE A 201 -0.55 -1.81 -21.70
N ALA A 202 0.49 -1.51 -20.92
CA ALA A 202 1.65 -0.76 -21.40
C ALA A 202 2.39 -1.51 -22.52
N LEU A 203 2.56 -2.83 -22.40
CA LEU A 203 3.14 -3.68 -23.44
C LEU A 203 2.30 -3.67 -24.71
N ASP A 204 1.00 -3.81 -24.59
CA ASP A 204 0.09 -3.80 -25.74
C ASP A 204 0.04 -2.42 -26.38
N LYS A 205 0.08 -1.34 -25.61
CA LYS A 205 0.19 0.03 -26.13
C LYS A 205 1.47 0.23 -26.92
N GLN A 206 2.60 -0.26 -26.41
CA GLN A 206 3.89 -0.17 -27.10
C GLN A 206 3.89 -0.93 -28.42
N ARG A 207 3.14 -2.04 -28.50
CA ARG A 207 3.01 -2.89 -29.71
C ARG A 207 1.91 -2.42 -30.65
N GLY A 208 1.18 -1.35 -30.35
CA GLY A 208 0.04 -0.89 -31.11
C GLY A 208 -1.18 -1.82 -31.07
N LYS A 209 -1.25 -2.73 -30.08
CA LYS A 209 -2.36 -3.68 -29.89
C LYS A 209 -3.43 -3.19 -28.94
N ALA A 210 -3.10 -2.24 -28.06
CA ALA A 210 -4.06 -1.67 -27.12
C ALA A 210 -5.13 -0.87 -27.88
N THR A 211 -6.40 -1.14 -27.57
CA THR A 211 -7.51 -0.37 -28.16
C THR A 211 -7.54 1.02 -27.54
N GLU A 212 -7.90 2.04 -28.34
CA GLU A 212 -8.09 3.41 -27.84
C GLU A 212 -9.16 3.44 -26.73
N SER A 213 -10.20 2.61 -26.88
CA SER A 213 -11.26 2.44 -25.90
C SER A 213 -10.76 1.94 -24.56
N ALA A 214 -9.78 1.02 -24.51
CA ALA A 214 -9.20 0.54 -23.25
C ALA A 214 -8.43 1.64 -22.51
N GLY A 215 -7.90 2.63 -23.21
CA GLY A 215 -7.25 3.80 -22.60
C GLY A 215 -8.23 4.84 -22.06
N LYS A 216 -9.45 4.89 -22.61
CA LYS A 216 -10.47 5.90 -22.27
C LYS A 216 -11.52 5.39 -21.28
N HIS A 217 -11.91 4.11 -21.39
CA HIS A 217 -13.00 3.51 -20.62
C HIS A 217 -12.48 2.45 -19.65
N ARG A 218 -12.69 2.71 -18.37
CA ARG A 218 -12.25 1.79 -17.30
C ARG A 218 -12.90 0.40 -17.40
N SER A 219 -14.16 0.31 -17.84
CA SER A 219 -14.86 -0.96 -18.06
C SER A 219 -14.17 -1.84 -19.09
N VAL A 220 -13.71 -1.25 -20.20
CA VAL A 220 -12.96 -1.95 -21.24
C VAL A 220 -11.59 -2.40 -20.72
N PHE A 221 -10.88 -1.52 -20.00
CA PHE A 221 -9.63 -1.86 -19.33
C PHE A 221 -9.83 -3.00 -18.34
N THR A 222 -10.88 -2.96 -17.55
CA THR A 222 -11.21 -4.00 -16.57
C THR A 222 -11.39 -5.36 -17.26
N GLN A 223 -12.14 -5.41 -18.35
CA GLN A 223 -12.37 -6.67 -19.08
C GLN A 223 -11.10 -7.21 -19.77
N GLN A 224 -10.32 -6.33 -20.39
CA GLN A 224 -9.17 -6.73 -21.21
C GLN A 224 -7.92 -7.02 -20.39
N TYR A 225 -7.71 -6.34 -19.27
CA TYR A 225 -6.46 -6.41 -18.50
C TYR A 225 -6.66 -6.78 -17.03
N LEU A 226 -7.61 -6.17 -16.33
CA LEU A 226 -7.78 -6.37 -14.89
C LEU A 226 -8.33 -7.76 -14.55
N MET A 227 -9.35 -8.23 -15.26
CA MET A 227 -9.91 -9.57 -15.04
C MET A 227 -8.91 -10.68 -15.39
N PRO A 228 -8.20 -10.65 -16.53
CA PRO A 228 -7.13 -11.62 -16.81
C PRO A 228 -6.01 -11.61 -15.76
N ALA A 229 -5.59 -10.41 -15.29
CA ALA A 229 -4.58 -10.29 -14.25
C ALA A 229 -5.08 -10.91 -12.93
N ARG A 230 -6.35 -10.69 -12.56
CA ARG A 230 -6.95 -11.28 -11.34
C ARG A 230 -6.98 -12.82 -11.43
N LEU A 231 -7.40 -13.38 -12.56
CA LEU A 231 -7.40 -14.83 -12.77
C LEU A 231 -5.98 -15.42 -12.71
N LEU A 232 -4.99 -14.70 -13.23
CA LEU A 232 -3.59 -15.09 -13.11
C LEU A 232 -3.14 -15.14 -11.66
N VAL A 233 -3.42 -14.10 -10.88
CA VAL A 233 -3.09 -14.03 -9.46
C VAL A 233 -3.79 -15.16 -8.69
N GLU A 234 -5.06 -15.43 -8.96
CA GLU A 234 -5.81 -16.52 -8.36
C GLU A 234 -5.15 -17.90 -8.61
N ARG A 235 -4.75 -18.16 -9.85
CA ARG A 235 -4.04 -19.40 -10.21
C ARG A 235 -2.69 -19.50 -9.50
N LEU A 236 -1.95 -18.42 -9.39
CA LEU A 236 -0.66 -18.38 -8.69
C LEU A 236 -0.80 -18.54 -7.18
N MET A 237 -1.88 -18.04 -6.60
CA MET A 237 -2.18 -18.28 -5.19
C MET A 237 -2.53 -19.74 -4.91
N ALA A 238 -3.31 -20.35 -5.80
CA ALA A 238 -3.66 -21.77 -5.68
C ALA A 238 -2.43 -22.69 -5.86
N ASN A 239 -1.51 -22.31 -6.73
CA ASN A 239 -0.27 -23.07 -6.96
C ASN A 239 0.90 -22.10 -7.29
N PRO A 240 1.69 -21.68 -6.29
CA PRO A 240 2.82 -20.80 -6.49
C PRO A 240 3.93 -21.36 -7.41
N SER A 241 4.01 -22.68 -7.57
CA SER A 241 5.01 -23.29 -8.47
C SER A 241 4.77 -23.00 -9.96
N LEU A 242 3.60 -22.46 -10.30
CA LEU A 242 3.30 -21.98 -11.66
C LEU A 242 4.02 -20.66 -12.00
N ALA A 243 4.65 -19.98 -11.03
CA ALA A 243 5.39 -18.73 -11.24
C ALA A 243 6.73 -19.00 -11.94
N THR A 244 6.68 -19.37 -13.21
CA THR A 244 7.84 -19.68 -14.05
C THR A 244 8.09 -18.62 -15.10
N ASP A 245 9.28 -18.62 -15.68
CA ASP A 245 9.64 -17.74 -16.79
C ASP A 245 8.76 -17.97 -18.01
N GLU A 246 8.37 -19.22 -18.25
CA GLU A 246 7.44 -19.58 -19.33
C GLU A 246 6.08 -18.91 -19.13
N LEU A 247 5.55 -18.92 -17.89
CA LEU A 247 4.28 -18.26 -17.60
C LEU A 247 4.38 -16.74 -17.81
N ILE A 248 5.49 -16.13 -17.41
CA ILE A 248 5.73 -14.69 -17.65
C ILE A 248 5.78 -14.40 -19.14
N CYS A 249 6.57 -15.16 -19.90
CA CYS A 249 6.69 -15.01 -21.34
C CYS A 249 5.35 -15.18 -22.06
N HIS A 250 4.60 -16.21 -21.70
CA HIS A 250 3.28 -16.47 -22.26
C HIS A 250 2.28 -15.36 -21.94
N THR A 251 2.21 -14.94 -20.67
CA THR A 251 1.25 -13.91 -20.22
C THR A 251 1.54 -12.55 -20.83
N ALA A 252 2.81 -12.14 -20.86
CA ALA A 252 3.23 -10.87 -21.42
C ALA A 252 3.41 -10.91 -22.95
N GLY A 253 3.37 -12.08 -23.56
CA GLY A 253 3.62 -12.28 -24.99
C GLY A 253 5.03 -11.85 -25.38
N ILE A 254 6.04 -12.13 -24.55
CA ILE A 254 7.44 -11.81 -24.77
C ILE A 254 8.27 -13.07 -24.95
N THR A 255 9.44 -12.92 -25.58
CA THR A 255 10.40 -14.00 -25.72
C THR A 255 11.27 -14.14 -24.46
N PRO A 256 11.89 -15.31 -24.22
CA PRO A 256 12.85 -15.47 -23.12
C PRO A 256 14.02 -14.48 -23.16
N GLN A 257 14.46 -14.09 -24.38
CA GLN A 257 15.53 -13.10 -24.57
C GLN A 257 15.09 -11.69 -24.12
N GLU A 258 13.86 -11.30 -24.43
CA GLU A 258 13.28 -10.03 -23.98
C GLU A 258 13.12 -10.01 -22.45
N LEU A 259 12.71 -11.12 -21.84
CA LEU A 259 12.63 -11.26 -20.40
C LEU A 259 14.01 -11.12 -19.73
N ALA A 260 15.02 -11.81 -20.27
CA ALA A 260 16.39 -11.71 -19.77
C ALA A 260 16.93 -10.28 -19.85
N LYS A 261 16.68 -9.59 -20.98
CA LYS A 261 17.07 -8.18 -21.16
C LYS A 261 16.34 -7.25 -20.18
N ALA A 262 15.06 -7.48 -19.97
CA ALA A 262 14.28 -6.69 -18.99
C ALA A 262 14.84 -6.84 -17.58
N ARG A 263 15.17 -8.04 -17.14
CA ARG A 263 15.81 -8.31 -15.85
C ARG A 263 17.19 -7.67 -15.71
N GLN A 264 17.97 -7.67 -16.77
CA GLN A 264 19.26 -6.98 -16.77
C GLN A 264 19.09 -5.46 -16.58
N ILE A 265 18.17 -4.85 -17.32
CA ILE A 265 17.87 -3.41 -17.19
C ILE A 265 17.38 -3.08 -15.77
N GLU A 266 16.54 -3.93 -15.21
CA GLU A 266 16.05 -3.75 -13.83
C GLU A 266 17.18 -3.87 -12.81
N ALA A 267 18.05 -4.86 -12.96
CA ALA A 267 19.21 -5.04 -12.09
C ALA A 267 20.17 -3.82 -12.18
N GLU A 268 20.43 -3.31 -13.37
CA GLU A 268 21.25 -2.12 -13.58
C GLU A 268 20.62 -0.85 -12.99
N ARG A 269 19.29 -0.73 -13.10
CA ARG A 269 18.53 0.39 -12.51
C ARG A 269 18.56 0.37 -10.98
N ASN A 270 18.43 -0.81 -10.39
CA ASN A 270 18.39 -1.02 -8.94
C ASN A 270 19.79 -1.17 -8.33
N ALA A 271 20.83 -1.27 -9.14
CA ALA A 271 22.21 -1.34 -8.66
C ALA A 271 22.56 -0.10 -7.82
N PRO A 272 23.14 -0.28 -6.64
CA PRO A 272 23.56 0.82 -5.79
C PRO A 272 24.58 1.68 -6.52
N LYS A 273 24.42 3.02 -6.48
CA LYS A 273 25.27 3.99 -7.19
C LYS A 273 26.11 4.80 -6.21
N GLY A 274 27.28 5.24 -6.66
CA GLY A 274 28.14 6.13 -5.87
C GLY A 274 28.75 5.46 -4.63
N MET A 275 28.84 6.23 -3.53
CA MET A 275 29.45 5.78 -2.27
C MET A 275 28.75 4.53 -1.69
N MET A 276 27.45 4.39 -1.89
CA MET A 276 26.67 3.23 -1.43
C MET A 276 27.08 1.95 -2.18
N ALA A 277 27.39 2.03 -3.47
CA ALA A 277 27.93 0.90 -4.24
C ALA A 277 29.31 0.46 -3.73
N MET A 278 30.18 1.43 -3.38
CA MET A 278 31.49 1.13 -2.77
C MET A 278 31.36 0.48 -1.40
N MET A 279 30.45 0.94 -0.56
CA MET A 279 30.21 0.37 0.78
C MET A 279 29.64 -1.05 0.68
N MET A 280 28.68 -1.31 -0.20
CA MET A 280 28.11 -2.65 -0.41
C MET A 280 29.13 -3.62 -1.03
N ALA A 281 29.95 -3.18 -1.97
CA ALA A 281 31.02 -3.98 -2.54
C ALA A 281 32.12 -4.31 -1.50
N ALA A 282 32.40 -3.40 -0.60
CA ALA A 282 33.31 -3.63 0.53
C ALA A 282 32.73 -4.60 1.55
N ALA A 283 31.43 -4.49 1.86
CA ALA A 283 30.71 -5.42 2.72
C ALA A 283 30.65 -6.83 2.13
N ALA A 284 30.29 -6.97 0.85
CA ALA A 284 30.24 -8.26 0.16
C ALA A 284 31.61 -8.98 0.10
N LYS A 285 32.73 -8.22 -0.01
CA LYS A 285 34.06 -8.80 0.09
C LYS A 285 34.42 -9.27 1.51
N LYS A 286 33.83 -8.64 2.53
CA LYS A 286 34.02 -9.03 3.93
C LYS A 286 33.21 -10.29 4.28
N ASP A 287 31.99 -10.41 3.74
CA ASP A 287 31.13 -11.58 3.93
C ASP A 287 31.67 -12.86 3.27
N GLN A 288 32.51 -12.75 2.21
CA GLN A 288 33.22 -13.89 1.65
C GLN A 288 34.37 -14.39 2.54
N ALA A 289 34.84 -13.57 3.45
CA ALA A 289 35.93 -13.93 4.39
C ALA A 289 35.39 -14.48 5.71
N ASP A 290 34.20 -14.08 6.12
CA ASP A 290 33.57 -14.49 7.36
C ASP A 290 32.19 -15.08 7.09
N ASN A 291 32.09 -16.40 7.15
CA ASN A 291 30.85 -17.19 7.01
C ASN A 291 29.90 -16.96 8.21
N CYS A 292 29.59 -15.72 8.56
CA CYS A 292 28.72 -15.41 9.69
C CYS A 292 27.40 -14.81 9.23
N LEU A 293 26.39 -15.69 9.14
CA LEU A 293 24.98 -15.35 8.96
C LEU A 293 24.42 -14.68 10.21
N LEU A 294 24.61 -13.39 10.37
CA LEU A 294 23.83 -12.59 11.32
C LEU A 294 23.56 -11.21 10.71
N TYR A 295 22.40 -11.09 10.10
CA TYR A 295 21.82 -9.81 9.71
C TYR A 295 21.37 -9.04 10.94
N THR A 296 22.31 -8.41 11.61
CA THR A 296 22.01 -7.22 12.40
C THR A 296 22.81 -6.09 11.78
N SER A 297 22.13 -5.11 11.18
CA SER A 297 22.78 -3.81 10.99
C SER A 297 23.38 -3.41 12.33
N PRO A 298 24.70 -3.28 12.45
CA PRO A 298 25.27 -2.86 13.71
C PRO A 298 24.65 -1.53 14.09
N SER A 299 24.02 -1.48 15.26
CA SER A 299 23.61 -0.22 15.86
C SER A 299 24.87 0.63 16.01
N PRO A 300 24.80 1.96 15.89
CA PRO A 300 25.94 2.83 16.22
C PRO A 300 26.58 2.57 17.58
N ARG A 301 25.97 1.74 18.41
CA ARG A 301 26.49 1.26 19.70
C ARG A 301 27.41 0.04 19.63
N ASP A 302 27.26 -0.77 18.57
CA ASP A 302 28.05 -2.01 18.43
C ASP A 302 29.45 -1.71 17.91
N THR A 303 29.78 -0.43 17.67
CA THR A 303 31.09 0.04 17.21
C THR A 303 31.93 0.74 18.28
N ARG A 304 31.66 0.49 19.57
CA ARG A 304 32.50 0.95 20.66
C ARG A 304 33.16 -0.20 21.41
#